data_83204a352d9dc42281a4c278ae716d1d
#
_entry.id   83204a352d9dc42281a4c278ae716d1d
#
_cell.length_a   1.000
_cell.length_b   1.000
_cell.length_c   1.000
_cell.angle_alpha   90.00
_cell.angle_beta   90.00
_cell.angle_gamma   90.00
#
_symmetry.space_group_name_H-M   'P 1'
#
loop_
_entity.id
_entity.type
_entity.pdbx_description
1 polymer ?
#
loop_
_entity_poly.entity_id
_entity_poly.type
_entity_poly.pdbx_seq_one_letter_code
_entity_poly.pdbx_strand_id
1 'polypeptide(L)'
;TLPEPVIAVQLRGGHTSALRAASGRFRFQGKVGGKGLRYSMSQLAERLAARVGIQAVNGVMTVAEHRPQLAWRLRALIGDRSGNALSIVRHESRRPLWMLPEPALLPVEQGYPFHQGRLRILEGPERLETGWWDDDGITRDYYTAVNPCGMRLWVFRNRNREPSWYLHGFFG
;
A
#
# COMPACT_ATOMS: atom_id res chain seq x y z
N THR A 1 -1.81 6.84 31.61
CA THR A 1 -1.57 7.34 32.97
C THR A 1 -1.27 6.16 33.87
N LEU A 2 -0.15 6.19 34.60
CA LEU A 2 0.17 5.18 35.59
C LEU A 2 -0.78 5.38 36.79
N PRO A 3 -1.30 4.30 37.39
CA PRO A 3 -2.27 4.40 38.48
C PRO A 3 -1.66 4.93 39.78
N GLU A 4 -0.33 4.81 39.93
CA GLU A 4 0.41 5.28 41.12
C GLU A 4 1.75 5.91 40.73
N PRO A 5 2.34 6.79 41.59
CA PRO A 5 3.67 7.35 41.33
C PRO A 5 4.74 6.27 41.29
N VAL A 6 5.58 6.30 40.27
CA VAL A 6 6.70 5.35 40.13
C VAL A 6 7.84 5.81 41.08
N ILE A 7 8.18 4.99 42.07
CA ILE A 7 9.22 5.26 43.04
C ILE A 7 10.59 4.76 42.55
N ALA A 8 10.61 3.68 41.78
CA ALA A 8 11.84 3.12 41.23
C ALA A 8 11.58 2.34 39.94
N VAL A 9 12.57 2.35 39.06
CA VAL A 9 12.57 1.56 37.83
C VAL A 9 13.84 0.75 37.78
N GLN A 10 13.74 -0.58 37.65
CA GLN A 10 14.89 -1.45 37.48
C GLN A 10 14.88 -2.01 36.05
N LEU A 11 15.96 -1.73 35.30
CA LEU A 11 16.18 -2.29 33.96
C LEU A 11 17.15 -3.47 34.07
N ARG A 12 16.74 -4.65 33.63
CA ARG A 12 17.60 -5.82 33.50
C ARG A 12 17.84 -6.10 32.01
N GLY A 13 19.08 -5.92 31.57
CA GLY A 13 19.50 -6.26 30.21
C GLY A 13 20.15 -7.64 30.17
N GLY A 14 19.96 -8.38 29.08
CA GLY A 14 20.70 -9.60 28.78
C GLY A 14 22.05 -9.25 28.11
N HIS A 15 22.23 -9.64 26.86
CA HIS A 15 23.39 -9.22 26.09
C HIS A 15 23.34 -7.74 25.75
N THR A 16 24.38 -7.02 26.10
CA THR A 16 24.56 -5.62 25.73
C THR A 16 25.66 -5.48 24.70
N SER A 17 25.47 -4.61 23.72
CA SER A 17 26.50 -4.22 22.76
C SER A 17 26.71 -2.70 22.79
N ALA A 18 27.93 -2.26 22.42
CA ALA A 18 28.22 -0.84 22.38
C ALA A 18 27.34 -0.10 21.37
N LEU A 19 26.59 0.89 21.84
CA LEU A 19 25.81 1.76 20.99
C LEU A 19 26.74 2.78 20.32
N ARG A 20 26.93 2.68 19.02
CA ARG A 20 27.61 3.71 18.24
C ARG A 20 26.58 4.71 17.73
N ALA A 21 26.67 5.93 18.20
CA ALA A 21 25.85 7.01 17.67
C ALA A 21 26.26 7.28 16.23
N ALA A 22 25.28 7.28 15.33
CA ALA A 22 25.50 7.57 13.93
C ALA A 22 24.33 8.35 13.37
N SER A 23 24.63 9.45 12.69
CA SER A 23 23.67 10.20 11.89
C SER A 23 23.88 9.84 10.43
N GLY A 24 22.82 9.38 9.76
CA GLY A 24 22.87 8.95 8.36
C GLY A 24 21.77 9.59 7.53
N ARG A 25 22.07 9.88 6.27
CA ARG A 25 21.05 10.26 5.29
C ARG A 25 20.24 9.01 4.89
N PHE A 26 18.92 9.12 4.90
CA PHE A 26 18.06 8.13 4.26
C PHE A 26 18.34 8.12 2.76
N ARG A 27 18.88 7.02 2.24
CA ARG A 27 18.94 6.74 0.81
C ARG A 27 18.08 5.53 0.53
N PHE A 28 16.93 5.77 -0.08
CA PHE A 28 16.17 4.74 -0.76
C PHE A 28 16.85 4.44 -2.10
N GLN A 29 17.87 3.57 -2.10
CA GLN A 29 18.40 3.03 -3.35
C GLN A 29 18.88 1.61 -3.11
N GLY A 30 18.32 0.69 -3.88
CA GLY A 30 18.78 -0.68 -3.95
C GLY A 30 20.25 -0.74 -4.41
N LYS A 31 20.97 -1.71 -3.87
CA LYS A 31 22.34 -2.13 -4.21
C LYS A 31 23.36 -1.00 -4.39
N VAL A 32 23.96 -0.56 -3.30
CA VAL A 32 25.32 -0.03 -3.35
C VAL A 32 26.13 -0.61 -2.21
N GLY A 33 27.15 -1.39 -2.57
CA GLY A 33 28.17 -1.83 -1.63
C GLY A 33 28.95 -0.64 -1.10
N GLY A 34 28.69 -0.27 0.14
CA GLY A 34 29.42 0.72 0.90
C GLY A 34 29.16 0.48 2.38
N LYS A 35 30.24 0.43 3.18
CA LYS A 35 30.21 0.29 4.66
C LYS A 35 29.67 1.56 5.33
N GLY A 36 28.58 2.14 4.79
CA GLY A 36 27.87 3.28 5.38
C GLY A 36 26.72 2.76 6.22
N LEU A 37 26.63 3.22 7.45
CA LEU A 37 25.67 2.92 8.50
C LEU A 37 24.36 2.31 8.00
N ARG A 38 24.29 1.01 8.05
CA ARG A 38 23.04 0.28 7.96
C ARG A 38 22.34 0.40 9.31
N TYR A 39 21.57 1.44 9.52
CA TYR A 39 20.41 1.23 10.39
C TYR A 39 19.59 0.18 9.67
N SER A 40 19.58 -1.03 10.24
CA SER A 40 18.72 -2.05 9.66
C SER A 40 17.28 -1.54 9.74
N MET A 41 16.45 -1.85 8.76
CA MET A 41 15.02 -1.52 8.79
C MET A 41 14.39 -1.94 10.12
N SER A 42 14.90 -3.00 10.74
CA SER A 42 14.48 -3.46 12.07
C SER A 42 14.78 -2.43 13.16
N GLN A 43 15.97 -1.84 13.18
CA GLN A 43 16.29 -0.79 14.19
C GLN A 43 15.44 0.46 14.03
N LEU A 44 15.13 0.84 12.77
CA LEU A 44 14.20 1.94 12.53
C LEU A 44 12.80 1.59 13.02
N ALA A 45 12.32 0.40 12.68
CA ALA A 45 11.02 -0.08 13.11
C ALA A 45 10.89 -0.13 14.64
N GLU A 46 11.91 -0.65 15.33
CA GLU A 46 11.97 -0.68 16.80
C GLU A 46 11.91 0.73 17.40
N ARG A 47 12.68 1.68 16.84
CA ARG A 47 12.67 3.08 17.32
C ARG A 47 11.35 3.78 17.07
N LEU A 48 10.71 3.52 15.93
CA LEU A 48 9.37 4.04 15.65
C LEU A 48 8.35 3.41 16.60
N ALA A 49 8.38 2.09 16.76
CA ALA A 49 7.46 1.38 17.65
C ALA A 49 7.60 1.82 19.12
N ALA A 50 8.81 2.16 19.57
CA ALA A 50 9.04 2.69 20.91
C ALA A 50 8.40 4.09 21.12
N ARG A 51 8.16 4.85 20.04
CA ARG A 51 7.56 6.18 20.12
C ARG A 51 6.05 6.19 19.87
N VAL A 52 5.58 5.43 18.90
CA VAL A 52 4.17 5.46 18.46
C VAL A 52 3.38 4.22 18.86
N GLY A 53 4.05 3.25 19.49
CA GLY A 53 3.48 1.95 19.84
C GLY A 53 3.70 0.89 18.75
N ILE A 54 3.89 -0.36 19.20
CA ILE A 54 4.19 -1.49 18.29
C ILE A 54 3.07 -1.75 17.27
N GLN A 55 1.83 -1.48 17.63
CA GLN A 55 0.66 -1.71 16.77
C GLN A 55 0.56 -0.68 15.63
N ALA A 56 1.22 0.47 15.77
CA ALA A 56 1.20 1.52 14.76
C ALA A 56 2.28 1.33 13.67
N VAL A 57 3.23 0.39 13.88
CA VAL A 57 4.35 0.16 12.95
C VAL A 57 4.19 -1.19 12.28
N ASN A 58 3.70 -1.17 11.06
CA ASN A 58 3.42 -2.36 10.27
C ASN A 58 4.23 -2.36 8.97
N GLY A 59 4.56 -3.54 8.50
CA GLY A 59 5.03 -3.77 7.15
C GLY A 59 3.85 -4.06 6.21
N VAL A 60 4.11 -3.97 4.92
CA VAL A 60 3.17 -4.38 3.88
C VAL A 60 3.73 -5.61 3.19
N MET A 61 2.91 -6.61 2.96
CA MET A 61 3.26 -7.77 2.15
C MET A 61 2.26 -7.95 1.02
N THR A 62 2.75 -8.41 -0.12
CA THR A 62 1.91 -8.79 -1.25
C THR A 62 1.25 -10.14 -1.00
N VAL A 63 0.04 -10.29 -1.49
CA VAL A 63 -0.73 -11.53 -1.48
C VAL A 63 -0.90 -11.97 -2.93
N ALA A 64 -0.88 -13.27 -3.19
CA ALA A 64 -1.14 -13.84 -4.52
C ALA A 64 -2.65 -13.74 -4.85
N GLU A 65 -3.09 -12.52 -5.09
CA GLU A 65 -4.48 -12.18 -5.36
C GLU A 65 -4.52 -11.12 -6.49
N HIS A 66 -5.42 -11.32 -7.44
CA HIS A 66 -5.57 -10.41 -8.57
C HIS A 66 -6.49 -9.22 -8.28
N ARG A 67 -7.39 -9.34 -7.28
CA ARG A 67 -8.22 -8.22 -6.84
C ARG A 67 -7.34 -7.16 -6.17
N PRO A 68 -7.24 -5.93 -6.69
CA PRO A 68 -6.27 -4.95 -6.23
C PRO A 68 -6.37 -4.63 -4.74
N GLN A 69 -7.59 -4.57 -4.20
CA GLN A 69 -7.84 -4.30 -2.78
C GLN A 69 -7.39 -5.44 -1.86
N LEU A 70 -7.25 -6.68 -2.36
CA LEU A 70 -6.85 -7.86 -1.61
C LEU A 70 -5.41 -8.32 -1.93
N ALA A 71 -4.74 -7.66 -2.87
CA ALA A 71 -3.41 -8.03 -3.33
C ALA A 71 -2.29 -7.69 -2.31
N TRP A 72 -2.63 -7.12 -1.19
CA TRP A 72 -1.70 -6.77 -0.12
C TRP A 72 -2.37 -6.90 1.26
N ARG A 73 -1.55 -7.07 2.29
CA ARG A 73 -1.99 -7.04 3.69
C ARG A 73 -0.91 -6.46 4.58
N LEU A 74 -1.34 -5.95 5.72
CA LEU A 74 -0.42 -5.56 6.78
C LEU A 74 0.17 -6.80 7.46
N ARG A 75 1.44 -6.69 7.89
CA ARG A 75 2.09 -7.68 8.74
C ARG A 75 2.86 -6.97 9.86
N ALA A 76 3.02 -7.62 11.00
CA ALA A 76 3.87 -7.11 12.06
C ALA A 76 5.31 -6.99 11.53
N LEU A 77 5.93 -5.83 11.72
CA LEU A 77 7.30 -5.57 11.28
C LEU A 77 8.33 -6.09 12.28
N ILE A 78 7.95 -6.17 13.55
CA ILE A 78 8.78 -6.60 14.67
C ILE A 78 8.32 -7.99 15.13
N GLY A 79 9.26 -8.92 15.26
CA GLY A 79 8.99 -10.29 15.71
C GLY A 79 8.65 -11.30 14.61
N ASP A 80 8.32 -10.85 13.41
CA ASP A 80 8.09 -11.74 12.29
C ASP A 80 9.42 -12.09 11.58
N ARG A 81 9.91 -13.30 11.82
CA ARG A 81 11.12 -13.84 11.19
C ARG A 81 10.86 -14.53 9.84
N SER A 82 9.66 -14.48 9.36
CA SER A 82 9.28 -15.02 8.06
C SER A 82 9.92 -14.18 6.94
N GLY A 83 11.18 -14.46 6.68
CA GLY A 83 12.00 -13.79 5.68
C GLY A 83 11.67 -14.22 4.24
N ASN A 84 10.42 -14.15 3.82
CA ASN A 84 10.14 -14.26 2.41
C ASN A 84 10.64 -12.98 1.73
N ALA A 85 11.71 -13.14 0.96
CA ALA A 85 12.21 -12.14 0.05
C ALA A 85 11.03 -11.57 -0.74
N LEU A 86 10.92 -10.24 -0.73
CA LEU A 86 9.96 -9.50 -1.54
C LEU A 86 10.12 -9.95 -2.99
N SER A 87 9.27 -10.84 -3.45
CA SER A 87 9.09 -11.07 -4.87
C SER A 87 8.45 -9.79 -5.41
N ILE A 88 9.26 -8.98 -6.07
CA ILE A 88 8.75 -7.81 -6.79
C ILE A 88 8.03 -8.38 -8.01
N VAL A 89 6.74 -8.62 -7.86
CA VAL A 89 5.87 -8.87 -9.01
C VAL A 89 5.82 -7.56 -9.79
N ARG A 90 6.57 -7.50 -10.89
CA ARG A 90 6.44 -6.39 -11.84
C ARG A 90 5.12 -6.57 -12.56
N HIS A 91 4.11 -5.82 -12.14
CA HIS A 91 2.95 -5.62 -12.97
C HIS A 91 3.37 -4.71 -14.14
N GLU A 92 3.16 -5.16 -15.35
CA GLU A 92 3.40 -4.35 -16.57
C GLU A 92 2.43 -3.16 -16.62
N SER A 93 1.26 -3.30 -16.04
CA SER A 93 0.26 -2.23 -15.93
C SER A 93 0.57 -1.30 -14.77
N ARG A 94 0.54 0.00 -15.04
CA ARG A 94 0.70 1.02 -14.01
C ARG A 94 -0.49 0.99 -13.06
N ARG A 95 -0.23 0.73 -11.78
CA ARG A 95 -1.24 0.84 -10.72
C ARG A 95 -1.17 2.23 -10.07
N PRO A 96 -2.30 2.76 -9.59
CA PRO A 96 -2.31 4.04 -8.90
C PRO A 96 -1.59 3.93 -7.55
N LEU A 97 -1.01 5.04 -7.09
CA LEU A 97 -0.39 5.13 -5.76
C LEU A 97 -1.44 5.14 -4.64
N TRP A 98 -2.62 5.68 -4.92
CA TRP A 98 -3.71 5.78 -3.96
C TRP A 98 -4.92 5.02 -4.47
N MET A 99 -5.35 4.04 -3.71
CA MET A 99 -6.57 3.29 -3.98
C MET A 99 -7.63 3.62 -2.95
N LEU A 100 -8.87 3.74 -3.40
CA LEU A 100 -10.01 3.83 -2.50
C LEU A 100 -10.25 2.45 -1.86
N PRO A 101 -10.52 2.38 -0.55
CA PRO A 101 -10.90 1.13 0.11
C PRO A 101 -12.13 0.49 -0.56
N GLU A 102 -13.09 1.33 -0.92
CA GLU A 102 -14.28 0.96 -1.68
C GLU A 102 -14.37 1.83 -2.93
N PRO A 103 -14.60 1.21 -4.11
CA PRO A 103 -14.77 1.97 -5.34
C PRO A 103 -16.00 2.88 -5.28
N ALA A 104 -15.84 4.13 -5.69
CA ALA A 104 -16.92 5.10 -5.74
C ALA A 104 -17.64 5.06 -7.10
N LEU A 105 -18.97 4.97 -7.08
CA LEU A 105 -19.79 5.06 -8.29
C LEU A 105 -19.60 6.41 -8.96
N LEU A 106 -19.38 6.40 -10.26
CA LEU A 106 -19.28 7.61 -11.07
C LEU A 106 -20.58 7.88 -11.82
N PRO A 107 -21.10 9.11 -11.80
CA PRO A 107 -22.17 9.49 -12.69
C PRO A 107 -21.73 9.39 -14.16
N VAL A 108 -22.69 9.11 -15.03
CA VAL A 108 -22.47 9.03 -16.48
C VAL A 108 -23.29 10.13 -17.13
N GLU A 109 -22.61 11.00 -17.85
CA GLU A 109 -23.24 12.09 -18.61
C GLU A 109 -22.92 11.91 -20.09
N GLN A 110 -23.95 11.90 -20.90
CA GLN A 110 -23.83 11.69 -22.36
C GLN A 110 -22.98 10.44 -22.74
N GLY A 111 -23.09 9.36 -21.95
CA GLY A 111 -22.35 8.11 -22.18
C GLY A 111 -20.91 8.10 -21.67
N TYR A 112 -20.43 9.14 -21.00
CA TYR A 112 -19.07 9.25 -20.47
C TYR A 112 -19.07 9.34 -18.94
N PRO A 113 -18.12 8.67 -18.25
CA PRO A 113 -17.97 8.83 -16.82
C PRO A 113 -17.56 10.27 -16.46
N PHE A 114 -18.06 10.75 -15.33
CA PHE A 114 -17.88 12.11 -14.90
C PHE A 114 -17.26 12.16 -13.49
N HIS A 115 -16.18 12.95 -13.32
CA HIS A 115 -15.56 13.27 -12.03
C HIS A 115 -14.88 14.64 -12.11
N GLN A 116 -15.51 15.66 -11.52
CA GLN A 116 -15.08 17.06 -11.66
C GLN A 116 -14.95 17.48 -13.14
N GLY A 117 -15.88 16.99 -13.96
CA GLY A 117 -15.88 17.13 -15.39
C GLY A 117 -15.84 15.77 -16.11
N ARG A 118 -16.10 15.79 -17.43
CA ARG A 118 -16.11 14.61 -18.27
C ARG A 118 -14.73 13.95 -18.31
N LEU A 119 -14.66 12.65 -18.04
CA LEU A 119 -13.42 11.90 -18.12
C LEU A 119 -13.06 11.54 -19.57
N ARG A 120 -11.79 11.73 -19.91
CA ARG A 120 -11.19 11.26 -21.15
C ARG A 120 -10.35 10.02 -20.87
N ILE A 121 -10.68 8.92 -21.48
CA ILE A 121 -9.91 7.67 -21.38
C ILE A 121 -8.56 7.86 -22.08
N LEU A 122 -7.47 7.48 -21.39
CA LEU A 122 -6.10 7.52 -21.90
C LEU A 122 -5.61 6.13 -22.32
N GLU A 123 -5.83 5.13 -21.46
CA GLU A 123 -5.31 3.77 -21.63
C GLU A 123 -6.38 2.75 -21.17
N GLY A 124 -6.32 1.55 -21.69
CA GLY A 124 -7.20 0.42 -21.35
C GLY A 124 -8.00 -0.10 -22.55
N PRO A 125 -8.87 -1.09 -22.32
CA PRO A 125 -9.16 -1.71 -21.03
C PRO A 125 -8.12 -2.74 -20.60
N GLU A 126 -7.78 -2.75 -19.31
CA GLU A 126 -7.18 -3.90 -18.67
C GLU A 126 -8.28 -4.74 -18.04
N ARG A 127 -8.52 -5.94 -18.57
CA ARG A 127 -9.57 -6.82 -18.08
C ARG A 127 -9.10 -7.61 -16.87
N LEU A 128 -9.89 -7.60 -15.81
CA LEU A 128 -9.70 -8.36 -14.61
C LEU A 128 -10.91 -9.25 -14.36
N GLU A 129 -10.72 -10.56 -14.51
CA GLU A 129 -11.70 -11.59 -14.18
C GLU A 129 -11.08 -12.53 -13.15
N THR A 130 -11.61 -12.52 -11.92
CA THR A 130 -11.06 -13.30 -10.83
C THR A 130 -12.09 -13.49 -9.72
N GLY A 131 -11.79 -14.39 -8.75
CA GLY A 131 -12.68 -14.65 -7.63
C GLY A 131 -13.89 -15.53 -7.98
N TRP A 132 -13.84 -16.24 -9.11
CA TRP A 132 -14.93 -17.16 -9.52
C TRP A 132 -15.10 -18.36 -8.58
N TRP A 133 -14.14 -18.56 -7.68
CA TRP A 133 -14.12 -19.63 -6.67
C TRP A 133 -14.68 -19.19 -5.31
N ASP A 134 -14.99 -17.91 -5.14
CA ASP A 134 -15.65 -17.34 -3.98
C ASP A 134 -16.85 -16.48 -4.41
N ASP A 135 -17.66 -16.05 -3.44
CA ASP A 135 -18.89 -15.29 -3.72
C ASP A 135 -18.61 -13.84 -4.18
N ASP A 136 -17.34 -13.40 -4.13
CA ASP A 136 -16.88 -12.05 -4.48
C ASP A 136 -16.21 -11.98 -5.86
N GLY A 137 -16.62 -12.84 -6.79
CA GLY A 137 -16.12 -12.83 -8.15
C GLY A 137 -16.30 -11.48 -8.84
N ILE A 138 -15.22 -10.97 -9.44
CA ILE A 138 -15.26 -9.70 -10.17
C ILE A 138 -14.94 -9.89 -11.64
N THR A 139 -15.65 -9.12 -12.48
CA THR A 139 -15.36 -8.96 -13.90
C THR A 139 -15.38 -7.47 -14.20
N ARG A 140 -14.21 -6.87 -14.32
CA ARG A 140 -14.01 -5.43 -14.46
C ARG A 140 -13.09 -5.11 -15.61
N ASP A 141 -13.45 -4.11 -16.39
CA ASP A 141 -12.55 -3.50 -17.38
C ASP A 141 -12.00 -2.19 -16.79
N TYR A 142 -10.69 -2.16 -16.49
CA TYR A 142 -10.01 -1.01 -15.92
C TYR A 142 -9.43 -0.09 -16.99
N TYR A 143 -9.45 1.20 -16.69
CA TYR A 143 -8.95 2.26 -17.56
C TYR A 143 -8.18 3.30 -16.76
N THR A 144 -7.17 3.89 -17.38
CA THR A 144 -6.60 5.17 -16.95
C THR A 144 -7.35 6.29 -17.65
N ALA A 145 -7.91 7.21 -16.87
CA ALA A 145 -8.63 8.37 -17.39
C ALA A 145 -8.05 9.67 -16.84
N VAL A 146 -8.37 10.78 -17.48
CA VAL A 146 -7.99 12.12 -17.02
C VAL A 146 -9.22 13.02 -17.02
N ASN A 147 -9.37 13.82 -15.96
CA ASN A 147 -10.40 14.87 -15.90
C ASN A 147 -9.89 16.19 -16.50
N PRO A 148 -10.75 17.20 -16.70
CA PRO A 148 -10.35 18.50 -17.25
C PRO A 148 -9.29 19.25 -16.41
N CYS A 149 -9.19 18.97 -15.10
CA CYS A 149 -8.17 19.57 -14.23
C CYS A 149 -6.79 18.86 -14.34
N GLY A 150 -6.65 17.84 -15.21
CA GLY A 150 -5.41 17.11 -15.38
C GLY A 150 -5.17 15.96 -14.41
N MET A 151 -6.10 15.70 -13.50
CA MET A 151 -6.00 14.61 -12.53
C MET A 151 -6.15 13.26 -13.25
N ARG A 152 -5.17 12.37 -13.06
CA ARG A 152 -5.21 11.00 -13.61
C ARG A 152 -5.90 10.05 -12.63
N LEU A 153 -6.89 9.36 -13.12
CA LEU A 153 -7.81 8.52 -12.36
C LEU A 153 -7.74 7.08 -12.86
N TRP A 154 -7.81 6.14 -11.94
CA TRP A 154 -8.00 4.74 -12.24
C TRP A 154 -9.47 4.39 -12.07
N VAL A 155 -10.12 4.11 -13.16
CA VAL A 155 -11.56 3.87 -13.21
C VAL A 155 -11.83 2.50 -13.82
N PHE A 156 -12.97 1.91 -13.49
CA PHE A 156 -13.37 0.67 -14.16
C PHE A 156 -14.85 0.66 -14.49
N ARG A 157 -15.19 -0.18 -15.45
CA ARG A 157 -16.55 -0.54 -15.80
C ARG A 157 -16.83 -1.96 -15.33
N ASN A 158 -17.87 -2.15 -14.52
CA ASN A 158 -18.31 -3.48 -14.12
C ASN A 158 -19.05 -4.15 -15.29
N ARG A 159 -18.80 -5.45 -15.52
CA ARG A 159 -19.42 -6.21 -16.63
C ARG A 159 -20.52 -7.15 -16.16
N ASN A 160 -20.51 -7.57 -14.90
CA ASN A 160 -21.46 -8.56 -14.36
C ASN A 160 -22.80 -7.97 -13.93
N ARG A 161 -22.91 -6.65 -13.90
CA ARG A 161 -24.13 -5.90 -13.53
C ARG A 161 -24.39 -4.82 -14.56
N GLU A 162 -25.42 -4.01 -14.33
CA GLU A 162 -25.61 -2.82 -15.16
C GLU A 162 -24.28 -2.09 -15.35
N PRO A 163 -23.92 -1.78 -16.60
CA PRO A 163 -22.60 -1.27 -16.93
C PRO A 163 -22.36 0.12 -16.31
N SER A 164 -21.97 0.12 -15.04
CA SER A 164 -21.71 1.30 -14.25
C SER A 164 -20.21 1.56 -14.15
N TRP A 165 -19.83 2.84 -14.14
CA TRP A 165 -18.46 3.27 -13.97
C TRP A 165 -18.13 3.52 -12.50
N TYR A 166 -16.92 3.17 -12.10
CA TYR A 166 -16.43 3.35 -10.73
C TYR A 166 -15.04 3.97 -10.73
N LEU A 167 -14.81 4.87 -9.81
CA LEU A 167 -13.47 5.34 -9.45
C LEU A 167 -12.88 4.40 -8.41
N HIS A 168 -11.65 3.94 -8.64
CA HIS A 168 -10.96 3.04 -7.72
C HIS A 168 -9.65 3.59 -7.20
N GLY A 169 -9.03 4.56 -7.87
CA GLY A 169 -7.77 5.14 -7.41
C GLY A 169 -7.33 6.39 -8.16
N PHE A 170 -6.25 6.96 -7.64
CA PHE A 170 -5.64 8.19 -8.14
C PHE A 170 -4.16 7.95 -8.45
N PHE A 171 -3.74 8.39 -9.62
CA PHE A 171 -2.31 8.46 -9.93
C PHE A 171 -1.74 9.78 -9.38
N GLY A 172 -0.54 9.74 -8.80
CA GLY A 172 0.17 10.91 -8.37
C GLY A 172 0.79 11.69 -9.53
#